data_71dd90c13121823169354192d2090dc8
#
_entry.id   71dd90c13121823169354192d2090dc8
#
_cell.length_a   1.000
_cell.length_b   1.000
_cell.length_c   1.000
_cell.angle_alpha   90.00
_cell.angle_beta   90.00
_cell.angle_gamma   90.00
#
_symmetry.space_group_name_H-M   'P 1'
#
loop_
_entity.id
_entity.type
_entity.pdbx_description
1 polymer ?
#
loop_
_entity_poly.entity_id
_entity_poly.type
_entity_poly.pdbx_seq_one_letter_code
_entity_poly.pdbx_strand_id
1 'polypeptide(L)'
;APGRPTFLNPDEDYFWGTRDFKNYFGHDVDLAAVQKVPVLVIVGENDTKFIGDSPYGDNRVARMKSLQKDLQDHGVHTELTILPGFAHEGGEKERVQAAQHFFEAYL
;
A
#
# COMPACT_ATOMS: atom_id res chain seq x y z
N ALA A 1 -3.38 -1.41 4.06
CA ALA A 1 -4.46 -2.39 4.15
C ALA A 1 -4.51 -3.22 2.88
N PRO A 2 -4.35 -4.55 2.98
CA PRO A 2 -4.48 -5.43 1.83
C PRO A 2 -5.83 -5.25 1.14
N GLY A 3 -5.84 -5.12 -0.17
CA GLY A 3 -7.06 -4.88 -0.93
C GLY A 3 -7.28 -3.42 -1.31
N ARG A 4 -6.51 -2.49 -0.74
CA ARG A 4 -6.56 -1.09 -1.13
C ARG A 4 -5.53 -0.82 -2.23
N PRO A 5 -5.94 -0.61 -3.48
CA PRO A 5 -5.01 -0.55 -4.62
C PRO A 5 -4.39 0.83 -4.85
N THR A 6 -4.94 1.87 -4.24
CA THR A 6 -4.46 3.24 -4.39
C THR A 6 -4.53 3.97 -3.05
N PHE A 7 -3.75 5.02 -2.90
CA PHE A 7 -3.74 5.83 -1.68
C PHE A 7 -4.05 7.31 -1.96
N LEU A 8 -3.52 7.83 -3.05
CA LEU A 8 -3.62 9.26 -3.39
C LEU A 8 -4.65 9.50 -4.50
N ASN A 9 -5.69 8.67 -4.58
CA ASN A 9 -6.68 8.76 -5.64
C ASN A 9 -7.59 9.98 -5.46
N PRO A 10 -7.56 10.98 -6.37
CA PRO A 10 -8.39 12.17 -6.25
C PRO A 10 -9.86 11.93 -6.61
N ASP A 11 -10.20 10.75 -7.13
CA ASP A 11 -11.56 10.39 -7.53
C ASP A 11 -12.34 9.67 -6.42
N GLU A 12 -11.68 9.37 -5.30
CA GLU A 12 -12.29 8.72 -4.14
C GLU A 12 -12.14 9.56 -2.88
N ASP A 13 -13.10 9.42 -1.97
CA ASP A 13 -13.12 10.15 -0.70
C ASP A 13 -12.12 9.59 0.32
N TYR A 14 -11.92 10.34 1.38
CA TYR A 14 -11.01 10.01 2.47
C TYR A 14 -11.21 8.58 2.97
N PHE A 15 -10.15 7.97 3.40
CA PHE A 15 -9.86 6.56 3.60
C PHE A 15 -9.51 5.79 2.33
N TRP A 16 -10.13 6.11 1.18
CA TRP A 16 -9.87 5.43 -0.08
C TRP A 16 -9.08 6.33 -1.03
N GLY A 17 -9.23 7.62 -0.86
CA GLY A 17 -8.58 8.62 -1.70
C GLY A 17 -8.52 9.99 -1.03
N THR A 18 -8.42 11.02 -1.86
CA THR A 18 -8.12 12.38 -1.41
C THR A 18 -9.16 13.44 -1.83
N ARG A 19 -10.26 13.02 -2.51
CA ARG A 19 -11.21 13.98 -3.10
C ARG A 19 -11.78 14.97 -2.08
N ASP A 20 -12.11 14.50 -0.89
CA ASP A 20 -12.71 15.33 0.18
C ASP A 20 -11.75 15.60 1.35
N PHE A 21 -10.45 15.34 1.16
CA PHE A 21 -9.44 15.49 2.20
C PHE A 21 -9.47 16.89 2.82
N LYS A 22 -9.58 17.91 2.00
CA LYS A 22 -9.63 19.30 2.45
C LYS A 22 -10.83 19.59 3.37
N ASN A 23 -11.97 18.91 3.13
CA ASN A 23 -13.16 19.08 3.96
C ASN A 23 -12.94 18.59 5.39
N TYR A 24 -12.13 17.55 5.58
CA TYR A 24 -11.83 16.98 6.90
C TYR A 24 -10.67 17.69 7.60
N PHE A 25 -9.67 18.12 6.86
CA PHE A 25 -8.40 18.58 7.43
C PHE A 25 -8.11 20.06 7.19
N GLY A 26 -8.95 20.77 6.44
CA GLY A 26 -8.81 22.20 6.17
C GLY A 26 -7.72 22.57 5.15
N HIS A 27 -7.02 21.59 4.58
CA HIS A 27 -6.00 21.78 3.55
C HIS A 27 -5.92 20.55 2.66
N ASP A 28 -5.35 20.69 1.49
CA ASP A 28 -5.08 19.58 0.59
C ASP A 28 -3.97 18.67 1.15
N VAL A 29 -3.87 17.46 0.59
CA VAL A 29 -2.78 16.54 0.91
C VAL A 29 -1.45 17.23 0.63
N ASP A 30 -0.56 17.23 1.64
CA ASP A 30 0.81 17.70 1.45
C ASP A 30 1.65 16.59 0.84
N LEU A 31 1.71 16.55 -0.48
CA LEU A 31 2.44 15.53 -1.21
C LEU A 31 3.94 15.55 -0.86
N ALA A 32 4.53 16.73 -0.67
CA ALA A 32 5.94 16.83 -0.31
C ALA A 32 6.23 16.15 1.04
N ALA A 33 5.33 16.28 2.01
CA ALA A 33 5.45 15.58 3.29
C ALA A 33 5.29 14.07 3.13
N VAL A 34 4.34 13.63 2.32
CA VAL A 34 4.12 12.19 2.03
C VAL A 34 5.36 11.58 1.36
N GLN A 35 5.98 12.29 0.42
CA GLN A 35 7.17 11.84 -0.30
C GLN A 35 8.38 11.62 0.60
N LYS A 36 8.41 12.20 1.79
CA LYS A 36 9.51 12.04 2.75
C LYS A 36 9.42 10.77 3.57
N VAL A 37 8.28 10.08 3.55
CA VAL A 37 8.05 8.88 4.35
C VAL A 37 8.18 7.63 3.48
N PRO A 38 9.20 6.79 3.70
CA PRO A 38 9.31 5.53 2.98
C PRO A 38 8.19 4.58 3.42
N VAL A 39 7.69 3.79 2.47
CA VAL A 39 6.57 2.88 2.68
C VAL A 39 6.98 1.45 2.34
N LEU A 40 6.63 0.52 3.20
CA LEU A 40 6.76 -0.91 2.95
C LEU A 40 5.37 -1.53 2.82
N VAL A 41 5.16 -2.26 1.74
CA VAL A 41 3.96 -3.06 1.51
C VAL A 41 4.34 -4.53 1.61
N ILE A 42 3.61 -5.30 2.40
CA ILE A 42 3.86 -6.73 2.60
C ILE A 42 2.61 -7.52 2.21
N VAL A 43 2.77 -8.53 1.40
CA VAL A 43 1.68 -9.44 1.00
C VAL A 43 2.20 -10.86 0.85
N GLY A 44 1.38 -11.86 1.20
CA GLY A 44 1.71 -13.27 0.96
C GLY A 44 1.61 -13.63 -0.51
N GLU A 45 2.54 -14.41 -1.02
CA GLU A 45 2.57 -14.85 -2.42
C GLU A 45 1.27 -15.54 -2.85
N ASN A 46 0.66 -16.30 -1.94
CA ASN A 46 -0.56 -17.06 -2.18
C ASN A 46 -1.85 -16.33 -1.79
N ASP A 47 -1.77 -15.04 -1.50
CA ASP A 47 -2.95 -14.21 -1.22
C ASP A 47 -3.62 -13.80 -2.53
N THR A 48 -4.08 -14.80 -3.28
CA THR A 48 -4.61 -14.67 -4.63
C THR A 48 -6.11 -14.94 -4.72
N LYS A 49 -6.78 -15.04 -3.56
CA LYS A 49 -8.23 -15.21 -3.51
C LYS A 49 -8.93 -14.04 -4.20
N PHE A 50 -9.95 -14.34 -4.99
CA PHE A 50 -10.79 -13.32 -5.62
C PHE A 50 -11.47 -12.44 -4.54
N ILE A 51 -11.29 -11.15 -4.63
CA ILE A 51 -11.87 -10.16 -3.71
C ILE A 51 -12.69 -9.08 -4.43
N GLY A 52 -13.16 -9.38 -5.62
CA GLY A 52 -13.98 -8.49 -6.43
C GLY A 52 -13.25 -7.94 -7.64
N ASP A 53 -14.02 -7.59 -8.66
CA ASP A 53 -13.49 -6.99 -9.88
C ASP A 53 -12.97 -5.58 -9.61
N SER A 54 -11.82 -5.27 -10.17
CA SER A 54 -11.22 -3.94 -10.10
C SER A 54 -10.24 -3.78 -11.24
N PRO A 55 -10.12 -2.57 -11.84
CA PRO A 55 -9.06 -2.30 -12.83
C PRO A 55 -7.66 -2.46 -12.25
N TYR A 56 -7.52 -2.51 -10.93
CA TYR A 56 -6.24 -2.64 -10.21
C TYR A 56 -5.92 -4.10 -9.84
N GLY A 57 -6.80 -5.05 -10.18
CA GLY A 57 -6.63 -6.45 -9.88
C GLY A 57 -7.76 -7.03 -9.04
N ASP A 58 -7.94 -8.35 -9.11
CA ASP A 58 -9.03 -9.06 -8.43
C ASP A 58 -8.58 -9.82 -7.18
N ASN A 59 -7.32 -9.66 -6.79
CA ASN A 59 -6.75 -10.28 -5.60
C ASN A 59 -5.76 -9.32 -4.92
N ARG A 60 -5.38 -9.64 -3.69
CA ARG A 60 -4.55 -8.76 -2.89
C ARG A 60 -3.12 -8.59 -3.43
N VAL A 61 -2.54 -9.63 -3.99
CA VAL A 61 -1.19 -9.52 -4.60
C VAL A 61 -1.21 -8.48 -5.71
N ALA A 62 -2.17 -8.58 -6.64
CA ALA A 62 -2.30 -7.64 -7.74
C ALA A 62 -2.55 -6.21 -7.24
N ARG A 63 -3.43 -6.06 -6.25
CA ARG A 63 -3.76 -4.74 -5.69
C ARG A 63 -2.59 -4.11 -4.95
N MET A 64 -1.74 -4.91 -4.27
CA MET A 64 -0.56 -4.39 -3.60
C MET A 64 0.52 -3.96 -4.59
N LYS A 65 0.66 -4.65 -5.71
CA LYS A 65 1.52 -4.20 -6.81
C LYS A 65 1.03 -2.87 -7.40
N SER A 66 -0.27 -2.72 -7.55
CA SER A 66 -0.89 -1.47 -8.02
C SER A 66 -0.66 -0.33 -7.01
N LEU A 67 -0.80 -0.60 -5.71
CA LEU A 67 -0.52 0.38 -4.67
C LEU A 67 0.94 0.84 -4.69
N GLN A 68 1.88 -0.09 -4.83
CA GLN A 68 3.29 0.23 -4.96
C GLN A 68 3.53 1.18 -6.15
N LYS A 69 2.95 0.85 -7.29
CA LYS A 69 3.09 1.67 -8.49
C LYS A 69 2.49 3.07 -8.29
N ASP A 70 1.30 3.15 -7.71
CA ASP A 70 0.63 4.42 -7.45
C ASP A 70 1.48 5.33 -6.55
N LEU A 71 2.01 4.79 -5.47
CA LEU A 71 2.88 5.54 -4.57
C LEU A 71 4.18 5.96 -5.25
N GLN A 72 4.80 5.07 -6.01
CA GLN A 72 6.02 5.39 -6.77
C GLN A 72 5.78 6.47 -7.82
N ASP A 73 4.64 6.42 -8.51
CA ASP A 73 4.25 7.42 -9.50
C ASP A 73 4.04 8.81 -8.85
N HIS A 74 3.76 8.84 -7.55
CA HIS A 74 3.67 10.08 -6.76
C HIS A 74 4.97 10.45 -6.04
N GLY A 75 6.08 9.81 -6.36
CA GLY A 75 7.38 10.13 -5.80
C GLY A 75 7.62 9.58 -4.40
N VAL A 76 6.82 8.62 -3.94
CA VAL A 76 7.00 7.97 -2.64
C VAL A 76 7.90 6.75 -2.80
N HIS A 77 8.97 6.68 -2.01
CA HIS A 77 9.80 5.47 -1.97
C HIS A 77 9.00 4.34 -1.37
N THR A 78 8.69 3.32 -2.19
CA THR A 78 7.82 2.23 -1.80
C THR A 78 8.46 0.90 -2.16
N GLU A 79 8.63 0.03 -1.17
CA GLU A 79 9.09 -1.34 -1.37
C GLU A 79 7.93 -2.30 -1.19
N LEU A 80 7.96 -3.38 -1.97
CA LEU A 80 6.99 -4.47 -1.88
C LEU A 80 7.72 -5.76 -1.52
N THR A 81 7.32 -6.37 -0.43
CA THR A 81 7.78 -7.70 -0.02
C THR A 81 6.67 -8.71 -0.23
N ILE A 82 6.94 -9.70 -1.09
CA ILE A 82 6.03 -10.83 -1.32
C ILE A 82 6.60 -12.01 -0.55
N LEU A 83 5.84 -12.52 0.41
CA LEU A 83 6.27 -13.62 1.28
C LEU A 83 6.00 -14.98 0.61
N PRO A 84 7.03 -15.74 0.23
CA PRO A 84 6.85 -17.06 -0.37
C PRO A 84 6.13 -18.02 0.56
N GLY A 85 5.15 -18.75 0.05
CA GLY A 85 4.44 -19.79 0.78
C GLY A 85 3.34 -19.33 1.71
N PHE A 86 3.13 -18.04 1.86
CA PHE A 86 2.08 -17.49 2.73
C PHE A 86 0.93 -16.89 1.92
N ALA A 87 -0.27 -16.97 2.48
CA ALA A 87 -1.47 -16.34 1.95
C ALA A 87 -1.80 -15.07 2.74
N HIS A 88 -3.09 -14.80 2.96
CA HIS A 88 -3.53 -13.59 3.69
C HIS A 88 -3.14 -13.63 5.17
N GLU A 89 -3.13 -14.81 5.76
CA GLU A 89 -2.77 -15.01 7.17
C GLU A 89 -1.48 -15.81 7.29
N GLY A 90 -0.90 -15.79 8.48
CA GLY A 90 0.34 -16.48 8.78
C GLY A 90 1.57 -15.68 8.40
N GLY A 91 2.73 -16.23 8.77
CA GLY A 91 4.00 -15.57 8.50
C GLY A 91 4.29 -14.35 9.37
N GLU A 92 3.76 -14.30 10.60
CA GLU A 92 3.96 -13.17 11.51
C GLU A 92 5.44 -12.90 11.74
N LYS A 93 6.24 -13.95 11.94
CA LYS A 93 7.68 -13.81 12.13
C LYS A 93 8.33 -13.18 10.90
N GLU A 94 8.00 -13.66 9.72
CA GLU A 94 8.55 -13.19 8.45
C GLU A 94 8.10 -11.75 8.17
N ARG A 95 6.87 -11.39 8.49
CA ARG A 95 6.34 -10.03 8.36
C ARG A 95 7.06 -9.07 9.29
N VAL A 96 7.28 -9.46 10.54
CA VAL A 96 8.03 -8.66 11.52
C VAL A 96 9.47 -8.48 11.06
N GLN A 97 10.12 -9.54 10.59
CA GLN A 97 11.48 -9.47 10.09
C GLN A 97 11.61 -8.53 8.88
N ALA A 98 10.67 -8.60 7.95
CA ALA A 98 10.65 -7.70 6.78
C ALA A 98 10.47 -6.23 7.21
N ALA A 99 9.56 -5.97 8.13
CA ALA A 99 9.34 -4.63 8.68
C ALA A 99 10.58 -4.12 9.43
N GLN A 100 11.20 -4.94 10.25
CA GLN A 100 12.38 -4.59 11.02
C GLN A 100 13.56 -4.28 10.10
N HIS A 101 13.78 -5.09 9.08
CA HIS A 101 14.83 -4.86 8.09
C HIS A 101 14.61 -3.55 7.34
N PHE A 102 13.38 -3.25 6.96
CA PHE A 102 13.01 -1.99 6.32
C PHE A 102 13.29 -0.79 7.24
N PHE A 103 12.86 -0.87 8.50
CA PHE A 103 13.11 0.21 9.46
C PHE A 103 14.60 0.44 9.70
N GLU A 104 15.40 -0.60 9.79
CA GLU A 104 16.86 -0.46 9.93
C GLU A 104 17.50 0.25 8.75
N ALA A 105 16.94 0.06 7.54
CA ALA A 105 17.47 0.69 6.32
C ALA A 105 17.07 2.16 6.18
N TYR A 106 15.88 2.56 6.67
CA TYR A 106 15.31 3.88 6.37
C TYR A 106 14.98 4.74 7.59
N LEU A 107 15.03 4.18 8.74
CA LEU A 107 14.75 4.87 10.00
C LEU A 107 15.91 4.65 10.99
#